data_cab7011567a03c545cb0d0c8cd345122
#
_entry.id   cab7011567a03c545cb0d0c8cd345122
#
_cell.length_a   1.000
_cell.length_b   1.000
_cell.length_c   1.000
_cell.angle_alpha   90.00
_cell.angle_beta   90.00
_cell.angle_gamma   90.00
#
_symmetry.space_group_name_H-M   'P 1'
#
loop_
_entity.id
_entity.type
_entity.pdbx_description
1 polymer ?
#
loop_
_entity_poly.entity_id
_entity_poly.type
_entity_poly.pdbx_seq_one_letter_code
_entity_poly.pdbx_strand_id
1 'polypeptide(L)'
;MNFSLNLNKIALLRNARGENYPKLEEYAYRAIDLGVDGLTLHPRPDQRHATCEDVASISSICKEKRVEFNIEGNPFSKPTGEYSGFIDLVRKSIPEQVTLVPDSLDQVTSDHGWTLGLNEKELTSSIQIIRSFNSNSRVSLFIDSISNDVINYEILDYCLKVGADTIEVHTGPFSKLIEAKHFNIIDSLKLLLESAKNKGLNINAGHDLNLLNLKYLKDLDLIDEVSIGHAIVVDALNFGFDDTIKKYIDIIKG
;
A
#
# COMPACT_ATOMS: atom_id res chain seq x y z
N MET A 1 1.31 8.38 13.02
CA MET A 1 0.98 7.68 11.76
C MET A 1 2.08 7.93 10.76
N ASN A 2 2.65 6.90 10.14
CA ASN A 2 3.68 7.02 9.10
C ASN A 2 3.06 7.33 7.74
N PHE A 3 3.86 7.94 6.86
CA PHE A 3 3.46 8.24 5.49
C PHE A 3 4.36 7.50 4.49
N SER A 4 3.81 6.54 3.76
CA SER A 4 4.46 5.87 2.63
C SER A 4 3.94 6.47 1.33
N LEU A 5 4.84 7.03 0.50
CA LEU A 5 4.48 7.54 -0.82
C LEU A 5 4.47 6.42 -1.85
N ASN A 6 3.30 6.15 -2.44
CA ASN A 6 3.17 5.21 -3.54
C ASN A 6 3.54 5.89 -4.87
N LEU A 7 4.63 5.43 -5.50
CA LEU A 7 5.21 6.04 -6.70
C LEU A 7 4.61 5.53 -8.02
N ASN A 8 3.66 4.59 -7.98
CA ASN A 8 3.11 3.95 -9.19
C ASN A 8 2.56 4.95 -10.22
N LYS A 9 1.92 6.04 -9.78
CA LYS A 9 1.35 7.02 -10.73
C LYS A 9 2.42 7.89 -11.39
N ILE A 10 3.55 8.12 -10.74
CA ILE A 10 4.71 8.78 -11.35
C ILE A 10 5.34 7.84 -12.39
N ALA A 11 5.50 6.56 -12.05
CA ALA A 11 5.96 5.54 -12.99
C ALA A 11 5.01 5.41 -14.21
N LEU A 12 3.69 5.46 -13.99
CA LEU A 12 2.69 5.45 -15.06
C LEU A 12 2.85 6.66 -16.01
N LEU A 13 3.09 7.86 -15.48
CA LEU A 13 3.35 9.06 -16.30
C LEU A 13 4.61 8.89 -17.15
N ARG A 14 5.68 8.34 -16.60
CA ARG A 14 6.90 8.00 -17.33
C ARG A 14 6.60 7.02 -18.48
N ASN A 15 5.88 5.95 -18.19
CA ASN A 15 5.58 4.90 -19.16
C ASN A 15 4.67 5.40 -20.29
N ALA A 16 3.80 6.37 -20.03
CA ALA A 16 2.91 6.95 -21.05
C ALA A 16 3.67 7.64 -22.20
N ARG A 17 4.95 8.01 -21.98
CA ARG A 17 5.80 8.66 -22.99
C ARG A 17 6.83 7.72 -23.62
N GLY A 18 7.17 6.62 -22.95
CA GLY A 18 8.18 5.66 -23.43
C GLY A 18 9.63 6.08 -23.24
N GLU A 19 9.88 7.16 -22.49
CA GLU A 19 11.21 7.66 -22.11
C GLU A 19 11.34 7.66 -20.58
N ASN A 20 12.56 7.74 -20.03
CA ASN A 20 12.75 7.82 -18.57
C ASN A 20 12.52 9.24 -18.03
N TYR A 21 11.31 9.78 -18.30
CA TYR A 21 10.86 11.09 -17.80
C TYR A 21 9.35 11.05 -17.48
N PRO A 22 8.96 11.41 -16.22
CA PRO A 22 9.81 11.80 -15.09
C PRO A 22 10.64 10.63 -14.56
N LYS A 23 11.88 10.91 -14.06
CA LYS A 23 12.71 9.89 -13.41
C LYS A 23 12.17 9.56 -12.03
N LEU A 24 11.86 8.30 -11.80
CA LEU A 24 11.23 7.86 -10.56
C LEU A 24 12.13 8.10 -9.34
N GLU A 25 13.44 7.89 -9.51
CA GLU A 25 14.45 8.10 -8.48
C GLU A 25 14.50 9.55 -7.98
N GLU A 26 14.36 10.53 -8.88
CA GLU A 26 14.34 11.95 -8.50
C GLU A 26 13.17 12.26 -7.57
N TYR A 27 11.98 11.70 -7.84
CA TYR A 27 10.81 11.90 -6.99
C TYR A 27 10.92 11.11 -5.68
N ALA A 28 11.58 9.95 -5.68
CA ALA A 28 11.89 9.19 -4.48
C ALA A 28 12.77 10.01 -3.52
N TYR A 29 13.91 10.51 -3.99
CA TYR A 29 14.80 11.35 -3.18
C TYR A 29 14.10 12.61 -2.67
N ARG A 30 13.38 13.33 -3.54
CA ARG A 30 12.63 14.53 -3.14
C ARG A 30 11.61 14.26 -2.04
N ALA A 31 10.83 13.18 -2.18
CA ALA A 31 9.84 12.83 -1.17
C ALA A 31 10.48 12.49 0.18
N ILE A 32 11.56 11.72 0.17
CA ILE A 32 12.31 11.36 1.38
C ILE A 32 12.91 12.62 2.03
N ASP A 33 13.52 13.50 1.26
CA ASP A 33 14.11 14.75 1.78
C ASP A 33 13.04 15.71 2.33
N LEU A 34 11.77 15.58 1.90
CA LEU A 34 10.62 16.30 2.46
C LEU A 34 10.05 15.65 3.73
N GLY A 35 10.42 14.41 4.05
CA GLY A 35 10.07 13.77 5.30
C GLY A 35 9.00 12.68 5.22
N VAL A 36 8.81 12.02 4.07
CA VAL A 36 8.03 10.78 4.02
C VAL A 36 8.80 9.67 4.75
N ASP A 37 8.07 8.74 5.37
CA ASP A 37 8.65 7.68 6.19
C ASP A 37 8.98 6.42 5.37
N GLY A 38 8.36 6.28 4.20
CA GLY A 38 8.56 5.13 3.32
C GLY A 38 8.15 5.39 1.88
N LEU A 39 8.51 4.45 1.03
CA LEU A 39 8.10 4.43 -0.38
C LEU A 39 7.44 3.09 -0.71
N THR A 40 6.38 3.14 -1.50
CA THR A 40 5.63 1.96 -1.93
C THR A 40 5.66 1.82 -3.45
N LEU A 41 5.89 0.59 -3.92
CA LEU A 41 5.72 0.19 -5.31
C LEU A 41 4.81 -1.04 -5.43
N HIS A 42 3.98 -1.04 -6.48
CA HIS A 42 3.15 -2.18 -6.86
C HIS A 42 3.50 -2.65 -8.30
N PRO A 43 4.57 -3.42 -8.48
CA PRO A 43 4.93 -3.96 -9.79
C PRO A 43 3.90 -5.02 -10.21
N ARG A 44 3.16 -4.74 -11.27
CA ARG A 44 2.21 -5.69 -11.87
C ARG A 44 2.85 -6.49 -12.99
N PRO A 45 2.34 -7.71 -13.30
CA PRO A 45 2.92 -8.54 -14.37
C PRO A 45 2.98 -7.89 -15.74
N ASP A 46 2.07 -6.96 -16.05
CA ASP A 46 2.06 -6.19 -17.30
C ASP A 46 2.96 -4.93 -17.25
N GLN A 47 3.58 -4.66 -16.12
CA GLN A 47 4.48 -3.53 -15.88
C GLN A 47 3.91 -2.17 -16.33
N ARG A 48 2.59 -2.00 -16.25
CA ARG A 48 1.91 -0.77 -16.68
C ARG A 48 2.39 0.49 -15.96
N HIS A 49 2.95 0.34 -14.76
CA HIS A 49 3.54 1.43 -13.97
C HIS A 49 4.93 1.04 -13.44
N ALA A 50 5.09 0.57 -12.19
CA ALA A 50 6.39 0.16 -11.67
C ALA A 50 6.90 -1.10 -12.39
N THR A 51 8.16 -1.06 -12.82
CA THR A 51 8.89 -2.17 -13.47
C THR A 51 9.75 -2.92 -12.46
N CYS A 52 10.33 -4.07 -12.88
CA CYS A 52 11.32 -4.78 -12.06
C CYS A 52 12.57 -3.93 -11.76
N GLU A 53 12.98 -3.07 -12.70
CA GLU A 53 14.11 -2.15 -12.52
C GLU A 53 13.79 -1.07 -11.49
N ASP A 54 12.56 -0.54 -11.50
CA ASP A 54 12.12 0.42 -10.49
C ASP A 54 12.16 -0.18 -9.09
N VAL A 55 11.74 -1.44 -8.93
CA VAL A 55 11.83 -2.13 -7.64
C VAL A 55 13.27 -2.19 -7.15
N ALA A 56 14.22 -2.51 -8.02
CA ALA A 56 15.63 -2.58 -7.67
C ALA A 56 16.20 -1.20 -7.30
N SER A 57 15.91 -0.15 -8.09
CA SER A 57 16.43 1.20 -7.84
C SER A 57 15.81 1.82 -6.58
N ILE A 58 14.49 1.75 -6.41
CA ILE A 58 13.81 2.36 -5.27
C ILE A 58 14.13 1.63 -3.96
N SER A 59 14.19 0.29 -3.96
CA SER A 59 14.62 -0.45 -2.76
C SER A 59 16.05 -0.09 -2.32
N SER A 60 16.96 0.15 -3.30
CA SER A 60 18.32 0.61 -3.01
C SER A 60 18.34 2.01 -2.40
N ILE A 61 17.53 2.94 -2.92
CA ILE A 61 17.39 4.30 -2.37
C ILE A 61 16.83 4.27 -0.95
N CYS A 62 15.78 3.49 -0.70
CA CYS A 62 15.21 3.36 0.64
C CYS A 62 16.24 2.84 1.64
N LYS A 63 17.02 1.83 1.26
CA LYS A 63 18.11 1.30 2.08
C LYS A 63 19.21 2.34 2.35
N GLU A 64 19.64 3.10 1.33
CA GLU A 64 20.61 4.19 1.47
C GLU A 64 20.11 5.26 2.45
N LYS A 65 18.87 5.69 2.28
CA LYS A 65 18.24 6.75 3.06
C LYS A 65 17.68 6.28 4.41
N ARG A 66 17.65 4.97 4.66
CA ARG A 66 17.09 4.34 5.88
C ARG A 66 15.62 4.67 6.11
N VAL A 67 14.84 4.67 5.04
CA VAL A 67 13.38 4.74 5.05
C VAL A 67 12.79 3.41 4.64
N GLU A 68 11.54 3.16 4.96
CA GLU A 68 10.87 1.90 4.64
C GLU A 68 10.67 1.73 3.13
N PHE A 69 10.85 0.51 2.64
CA PHE A 69 10.41 0.07 1.34
C PHE A 69 9.28 -0.95 1.50
N ASN A 70 8.10 -0.61 0.96
CA ASN A 70 6.96 -1.52 0.84
C ASN A 70 6.80 -1.96 -0.61
N ILE A 71 6.69 -3.27 -0.84
CA ILE A 71 6.34 -3.83 -2.14
C ILE A 71 4.94 -4.46 -2.07
N GLU A 72 4.05 -4.06 -2.98
CA GLU A 72 2.69 -4.57 -3.08
C GLU A 72 2.54 -5.51 -4.26
N GLY A 73 1.69 -6.53 -4.14
CA GLY A 73 1.31 -7.36 -5.27
C GLY A 73 0.70 -8.70 -4.91
N ASN A 74 0.27 -9.42 -5.96
CA ASN A 74 -0.28 -10.75 -5.81
C ASN A 74 0.85 -11.78 -5.67
N PRO A 75 0.94 -12.51 -4.54
CA PRO A 75 2.00 -13.49 -4.29
C PRO A 75 2.00 -14.66 -5.28
N PHE A 76 0.88 -14.86 -6.00
CA PHE A 76 0.74 -15.92 -7.01
C PHE A 76 1.13 -15.47 -8.42
N SER A 77 1.50 -14.21 -8.60
CA SER A 77 1.96 -13.68 -9.89
C SER A 77 3.30 -14.30 -10.29
N LYS A 78 3.25 -15.12 -11.35
CA LYS A 78 4.39 -15.86 -11.88
C LYS A 78 5.21 -14.99 -12.85
N PRO A 79 6.46 -15.38 -13.14
CA PRO A 79 7.25 -14.75 -14.18
C PRO A 79 6.52 -14.72 -15.53
N THR A 80 6.53 -13.58 -16.21
CA THR A 80 5.98 -13.41 -17.55
C THR A 80 6.66 -12.22 -18.26
N GLY A 81 7.14 -12.42 -19.49
CA GLY A 81 7.93 -11.41 -20.20
C GLY A 81 9.14 -10.95 -19.36
N GLU A 82 9.25 -9.66 -19.14
CA GLU A 82 10.31 -9.05 -18.31
C GLU A 82 9.98 -9.05 -16.80
N TYR A 83 8.77 -9.40 -16.44
CA TYR A 83 8.35 -9.50 -15.03
C TYR A 83 8.88 -10.80 -14.41
N SER A 84 9.72 -10.70 -13.40
CA SER A 84 10.41 -11.85 -12.79
C SER A 84 9.54 -12.67 -11.79
N GLY A 85 8.29 -12.25 -11.57
CA GLY A 85 7.39 -12.83 -10.56
C GLY A 85 7.49 -12.14 -9.20
N PHE A 86 6.35 -12.06 -8.50
CA PHE A 86 6.28 -11.28 -7.26
C PHE A 86 7.25 -11.77 -6.17
N ILE A 87 7.27 -13.07 -5.93
CA ILE A 87 8.15 -13.67 -4.90
C ILE A 87 9.65 -13.46 -5.23
N ASP A 88 10.02 -13.48 -6.52
CA ASP A 88 11.40 -13.19 -6.91
C ASP A 88 11.77 -11.71 -6.71
N LEU A 89 10.83 -10.79 -6.95
CA LEU A 89 11.02 -9.36 -6.65
C LEU A 89 11.22 -9.13 -5.14
N VAL A 90 10.38 -9.73 -4.30
CA VAL A 90 10.54 -9.68 -2.83
C VAL A 90 11.90 -10.22 -2.40
N ARG A 91 12.32 -11.37 -2.93
CA ARG A 91 13.62 -11.98 -2.63
C ARG A 91 14.80 -11.07 -3.01
N LYS A 92 14.71 -10.37 -4.13
CA LYS A 92 15.77 -9.48 -4.63
C LYS A 92 15.84 -8.14 -3.91
N SER A 93 14.68 -7.56 -3.57
CA SER A 93 14.60 -6.24 -2.93
C SER A 93 14.75 -6.30 -1.41
N ILE A 94 14.41 -7.43 -0.78
CA ILE A 94 14.42 -7.61 0.69
C ILE A 94 13.75 -6.43 1.41
N PRO A 95 12.46 -6.19 1.15
CA PRO A 95 11.75 -5.02 1.66
C PRO A 95 11.48 -5.13 3.16
N GLU A 96 11.29 -4.00 3.83
CA GLU A 96 10.84 -3.93 5.23
C GLU A 96 9.37 -4.32 5.35
N GLN A 97 8.57 -4.08 4.31
CA GLN A 97 7.15 -4.47 4.27
C GLN A 97 6.77 -5.10 2.94
N VAL A 98 5.90 -6.09 3.00
CA VAL A 98 5.31 -6.75 1.83
C VAL A 98 3.80 -6.75 1.99
N THR A 99 3.08 -6.01 1.14
CA THR A 99 1.62 -5.99 1.12
C THR A 99 1.08 -6.94 0.06
N LEU A 100 0.40 -7.98 0.49
CA LEU A 100 -0.19 -8.99 -0.38
C LEU A 100 -1.59 -8.57 -0.81
N VAL A 101 -1.80 -8.47 -2.13
CA VAL A 101 -3.04 -7.99 -2.75
C VAL A 101 -3.59 -9.06 -3.70
N PRO A 102 -4.91 -9.36 -3.70
CA PRO A 102 -5.50 -10.42 -4.54
C PRO A 102 -5.75 -9.97 -6.00
N ASP A 103 -4.89 -9.14 -6.55
CA ASP A 103 -5.05 -8.54 -7.87
C ASP A 103 -5.05 -9.56 -9.02
N SER A 104 -5.87 -9.29 -10.04
CA SER A 104 -5.82 -9.92 -11.35
C SER A 104 -5.32 -8.95 -12.44
N LEU A 105 -4.96 -9.49 -13.60
CA LEU A 105 -4.48 -8.68 -14.74
C LEU A 105 -5.58 -7.77 -15.33
N ASP A 106 -6.83 -8.19 -15.23
CA ASP A 106 -7.98 -7.48 -15.82
C ASP A 106 -8.42 -6.24 -14.99
N GLN A 107 -7.91 -6.09 -13.77
CA GLN A 107 -8.24 -4.96 -12.91
C GLN A 107 -7.43 -3.72 -13.26
N VAL A 108 -8.08 -2.55 -13.32
CA VAL A 108 -7.42 -1.25 -13.51
C VAL A 108 -6.63 -0.85 -12.27
N THR A 109 -7.17 -1.15 -11.09
CA THR A 109 -6.58 -0.90 -9.77
C THR A 109 -7.00 -2.01 -8.81
N SER A 110 -6.38 -2.06 -7.62
CA SER A 110 -6.81 -2.96 -6.55
C SER A 110 -8.16 -2.51 -6.02
N ASP A 111 -9.23 -3.23 -6.29
CA ASP A 111 -10.62 -2.84 -6.02
C ASP A 111 -11.30 -3.70 -4.96
N HIS A 112 -10.62 -4.71 -4.44
CA HIS A 112 -11.09 -5.56 -3.34
C HIS A 112 -9.93 -6.18 -2.58
N GLY A 113 -10.21 -6.57 -1.32
CA GLY A 113 -9.29 -7.29 -0.45
C GLY A 113 -9.38 -8.82 -0.58
N TRP A 114 -8.58 -9.52 0.21
CA TRP A 114 -8.62 -10.98 0.29
C TRP A 114 -9.97 -11.49 0.79
N THR A 115 -10.49 -12.51 0.12
CA THR A 115 -11.72 -13.18 0.52
C THR A 115 -11.43 -14.25 1.58
N LEU A 116 -12.22 -14.24 2.65
CA LEU A 116 -12.11 -15.18 3.77
C LEU A 116 -12.10 -16.64 3.29
N GLY A 117 -11.09 -17.39 3.72
CA GLY A 117 -10.92 -18.82 3.42
C GLY A 117 -10.46 -19.15 2.01
N LEU A 118 -10.36 -18.17 1.11
CA LEU A 118 -9.86 -18.40 -0.24
C LEU A 118 -8.33 -18.44 -0.24
N ASN A 119 -7.74 -19.44 -0.93
CA ASN A 119 -6.29 -19.60 -1.10
C ASN A 119 -5.48 -19.65 0.22
N GLU A 120 -6.09 -20.11 1.32
CA GLU A 120 -5.47 -20.09 2.65
C GLU A 120 -4.10 -20.79 2.69
N LYS A 121 -4.02 -21.99 2.11
CA LYS A 121 -2.77 -22.78 2.11
C LYS A 121 -1.67 -22.13 1.27
N GLU A 122 -2.04 -21.67 0.09
CA GLU A 122 -1.12 -21.02 -0.85
C GLU A 122 -0.61 -19.70 -0.27
N LEU A 123 -1.49 -18.94 0.36
CA LEU A 123 -1.14 -17.67 1.01
C LEU A 123 -0.21 -17.89 2.20
N THR A 124 -0.53 -18.86 3.07
CA THR A 124 0.34 -19.26 4.19
C THR A 124 1.73 -19.68 3.69
N SER A 125 1.79 -20.49 2.63
CA SER A 125 3.07 -20.91 2.04
C SER A 125 3.86 -19.73 1.48
N SER A 126 3.18 -18.79 0.81
CA SER A 126 3.81 -17.57 0.28
C SER A 126 4.38 -16.70 1.39
N ILE A 127 3.65 -16.51 2.49
CA ILE A 127 4.12 -15.75 3.66
C ILE A 127 5.34 -16.41 4.30
N GLN A 128 5.34 -17.74 4.44
CA GLN A 128 6.51 -18.48 4.95
C GLN A 128 7.74 -18.30 4.06
N ILE A 129 7.57 -18.34 2.74
CA ILE A 129 8.65 -18.10 1.78
C ILE A 129 9.18 -16.67 1.93
N ILE A 130 8.32 -15.66 1.97
CA ILE A 130 8.70 -14.26 2.16
C ILE A 130 9.52 -14.08 3.43
N ARG A 131 9.05 -14.62 4.55
CA ARG A 131 9.76 -14.56 5.84
C ARG A 131 11.10 -15.31 5.85
N SER A 132 11.26 -16.31 4.99
CA SER A 132 12.55 -17.00 4.83
C SER A 132 13.63 -16.12 4.20
N PHE A 133 13.27 -15.10 3.44
CA PHE A 133 14.21 -14.12 2.87
C PHE A 133 14.62 -13.05 3.89
N ASN A 134 13.68 -12.59 4.70
CA ASN A 134 13.90 -11.64 5.78
C ASN A 134 12.82 -11.86 6.87
N SER A 135 13.22 -12.42 7.99
CA SER A 135 12.31 -12.70 9.12
C SER A 135 11.72 -11.42 9.77
N ASN A 136 12.34 -10.27 9.53
CA ASN A 136 11.90 -8.98 10.06
C ASN A 136 10.94 -8.23 9.13
N SER A 137 10.74 -8.70 7.88
CA SER A 137 9.76 -8.08 6.99
C SER A 137 8.35 -8.23 7.56
N ARG A 138 7.63 -7.11 7.67
CA ARG A 138 6.20 -7.13 7.97
C ARG A 138 5.45 -7.65 6.77
N VAL A 139 4.48 -8.53 6.99
CA VAL A 139 3.61 -9.04 5.93
C VAL A 139 2.21 -8.54 6.17
N SER A 140 1.76 -7.68 5.27
CA SER A 140 0.45 -7.05 5.29
C SER A 140 -0.50 -7.74 4.33
N LEU A 141 -1.75 -7.94 4.73
CA LEU A 141 -2.83 -8.35 3.84
C LEU A 141 -3.75 -7.17 3.52
N PHE A 142 -3.98 -6.93 2.23
CA PHE A 142 -4.96 -5.97 1.76
C PHE A 142 -6.36 -6.52 1.99
N ILE A 143 -7.18 -5.84 2.82
CA ILE A 143 -8.49 -6.32 3.24
C ILE A 143 -9.57 -5.27 3.01
N ASP A 144 -10.78 -5.72 2.71
CA ASP A 144 -11.95 -4.85 2.71
C ASP A 144 -12.41 -4.57 4.14
N SER A 145 -12.54 -3.28 4.47
CA SER A 145 -13.06 -2.84 5.79
C SER A 145 -14.54 -3.15 5.95
N ILE A 146 -15.27 -3.10 4.86
CA ILE A 146 -16.72 -3.29 4.81
C ILE A 146 -17.05 -4.12 3.58
N SER A 147 -17.86 -5.15 3.78
CA SER A 147 -18.45 -5.93 2.69
C SER A 147 -19.97 -5.92 2.86
N ASN A 148 -20.71 -5.45 1.84
CA ASN A 148 -22.18 -5.37 1.87
C ASN A 148 -22.74 -4.66 3.13
N ASP A 149 -22.15 -3.51 3.49
CA ASP A 149 -22.51 -2.70 4.67
C ASP A 149 -22.30 -3.41 6.03
N VAL A 150 -21.58 -4.53 6.04
CA VAL A 150 -21.26 -5.29 7.26
C VAL A 150 -19.74 -5.28 7.48
N ILE A 151 -19.34 -5.04 8.74
CA ILE A 151 -17.94 -5.16 9.16
C ILE A 151 -17.58 -6.64 9.23
N ASN A 152 -16.55 -7.03 8.51
CA ASN A 152 -16.05 -8.40 8.50
C ASN A 152 -14.94 -8.60 9.54
N TYR A 153 -15.31 -8.90 10.78
CA TYR A 153 -14.31 -9.17 11.83
C TYR A 153 -13.55 -10.50 11.64
N GLU A 154 -14.17 -11.49 10.98
CA GLU A 154 -13.55 -12.81 10.77
C GLU A 154 -12.32 -12.74 9.88
N ILE A 155 -12.23 -11.70 9.03
CA ILE A 155 -11.04 -11.48 8.19
C ILE A 155 -9.78 -11.25 9.03
N LEU A 156 -9.89 -10.67 10.22
CA LEU A 156 -8.77 -10.44 11.11
C LEU A 156 -8.18 -11.76 11.63
N ASP A 157 -9.04 -12.72 11.99
CA ASP A 157 -8.61 -14.05 12.41
C ASP A 157 -7.99 -14.82 11.25
N TYR A 158 -8.52 -14.64 10.05
CA TYR A 158 -7.92 -15.19 8.83
C TYR A 158 -6.53 -14.63 8.58
N CYS A 159 -6.31 -13.31 8.71
CA CYS A 159 -5.00 -12.69 8.56
C CYS A 159 -3.97 -13.30 9.52
N LEU A 160 -4.31 -13.43 10.80
CA LEU A 160 -3.44 -14.06 11.78
C LEU A 160 -3.18 -15.54 11.46
N LYS A 161 -4.20 -16.28 11.05
CA LYS A 161 -4.12 -17.70 10.72
C LYS A 161 -3.16 -17.98 9.56
N VAL A 162 -3.14 -17.15 8.54
CA VAL A 162 -2.19 -17.29 7.41
C VAL A 162 -0.80 -16.78 7.73
N GLY A 163 -0.61 -16.09 8.87
CA GLY A 163 0.68 -15.62 9.36
C GLY A 163 1.01 -14.17 9.05
N ALA A 164 0.03 -13.35 8.68
CA ALA A 164 0.21 -11.91 8.57
C ALA A 164 0.32 -11.26 9.95
N ASP A 165 1.09 -10.19 10.06
CA ASP A 165 1.24 -9.35 11.27
C ASP A 165 0.68 -7.94 11.08
N THR A 166 0.28 -7.62 9.86
CA THR A 166 -0.21 -6.32 9.45
C THR A 166 -1.43 -6.51 8.54
N ILE A 167 -2.37 -5.60 8.61
CA ILE A 167 -3.44 -5.45 7.62
C ILE A 167 -3.28 -4.11 6.91
N GLU A 168 -3.63 -4.07 5.62
CA GLU A 168 -3.86 -2.81 4.92
C GLU A 168 -5.34 -2.69 4.60
N VAL A 169 -5.98 -1.71 5.21
CA VAL A 169 -7.41 -1.46 5.03
C VAL A 169 -7.64 -0.77 3.69
N HIS A 170 -8.45 -1.40 2.82
CA HIS A 170 -8.93 -0.80 1.59
C HIS A 170 -9.87 0.37 1.90
N THR A 171 -9.36 1.59 1.76
CA THR A 171 -10.10 2.81 2.10
C THR A 171 -10.92 3.41 0.95
N GLY A 172 -11.01 2.73 -0.20
CA GLY A 172 -11.84 3.18 -1.31
C GLY A 172 -13.33 3.34 -0.97
N PRO A 173 -14.00 2.35 -0.35
CA PRO A 173 -15.37 2.49 0.12
C PRO A 173 -15.54 3.58 1.18
N PHE A 174 -14.61 3.68 2.15
CA PHE A 174 -14.58 4.75 3.13
C PHE A 174 -14.51 6.14 2.46
N SER A 175 -13.61 6.33 1.52
CA SER A 175 -13.42 7.60 0.81
C SER A 175 -14.70 8.06 0.10
N LYS A 176 -15.36 7.14 -0.60
CA LYS A 176 -16.65 7.41 -1.28
C LYS A 176 -17.76 7.80 -0.31
N LEU A 177 -17.84 7.14 0.85
CA LEU A 177 -18.85 7.44 1.86
C LEU A 177 -18.58 8.79 2.55
N ILE A 178 -17.32 9.15 2.81
CA ILE A 178 -16.96 10.47 3.34
C ILE A 178 -17.32 11.58 2.33
N GLU A 179 -17.02 11.39 1.05
CA GLU A 179 -17.41 12.34 -0.02
C GLU A 179 -18.94 12.51 -0.11
N ALA A 180 -19.70 11.43 0.08
CA ALA A 180 -21.14 11.43 0.13
C ALA A 180 -21.71 11.94 1.48
N LYS A 181 -20.84 12.37 2.42
CA LYS A 181 -21.18 12.86 3.78
C LYS A 181 -21.87 11.81 4.67
N HIS A 182 -21.59 10.53 4.44
CA HIS A 182 -22.04 9.41 5.28
C HIS A 182 -21.01 9.12 6.38
N PHE A 183 -20.95 9.97 7.41
CA PHE A 183 -19.92 9.94 8.45
C PHE A 183 -20.04 8.78 9.45
N ASN A 184 -21.17 8.07 9.50
CA ASN A 184 -21.35 6.86 10.30
C ASN A 184 -20.33 5.76 9.97
N ILE A 185 -19.73 5.80 8.78
CA ILE A 185 -18.64 4.89 8.39
C ILE A 185 -17.42 5.00 9.30
N ILE A 186 -17.18 6.17 9.89
CA ILE A 186 -16.04 6.43 10.79
C ILE A 186 -16.14 5.54 12.02
N ASP A 187 -17.33 5.47 12.66
CA ASP A 187 -17.55 4.65 13.84
C ASP A 187 -17.41 3.15 13.51
N SER A 188 -17.95 2.74 12.36
CA SER A 188 -17.83 1.37 11.89
C SER A 188 -16.37 0.99 11.63
N LEU A 189 -15.62 1.84 10.95
CA LEU A 189 -14.20 1.60 10.72
C LEU A 189 -13.42 1.56 12.03
N LYS A 190 -13.69 2.46 12.97
CA LYS A 190 -13.06 2.50 14.29
C LYS A 190 -13.17 1.16 15.01
N LEU A 191 -14.36 0.56 15.04
CA LEU A 191 -14.59 -0.74 15.69
C LEU A 191 -13.75 -1.86 15.06
N LEU A 192 -13.59 -1.88 13.73
CA LEU A 192 -12.73 -2.84 13.06
C LEU A 192 -11.26 -2.66 13.45
N LEU A 193 -10.78 -1.40 13.45
CA LEU A 193 -9.39 -1.06 13.77
C LEU A 193 -9.06 -1.37 15.24
N GLU A 194 -9.96 -1.06 16.18
CA GLU A 194 -9.82 -1.43 17.59
C GLU A 194 -9.73 -2.96 17.76
N SER A 195 -10.58 -3.70 17.04
CA SER A 195 -10.51 -5.17 17.04
C SER A 195 -9.18 -5.69 16.49
N ALA A 196 -8.66 -5.11 15.42
CA ALA A 196 -7.37 -5.47 14.85
C ALA A 196 -6.21 -5.20 15.85
N LYS A 197 -6.19 -4.03 16.50
CA LYS A 197 -5.21 -3.70 17.55
C LYS A 197 -5.28 -4.66 18.72
N ASN A 198 -6.48 -4.99 19.20
CA ASN A 198 -6.68 -5.96 20.29
C ASN A 198 -6.17 -7.37 19.94
N LYS A 199 -6.14 -7.72 18.67
CA LYS A 199 -5.55 -8.97 18.16
C LYS A 199 -4.04 -8.89 17.92
N GLY A 200 -3.41 -7.72 18.11
CA GLY A 200 -1.98 -7.50 17.94
C GLY A 200 -1.55 -7.25 16.49
N LEU A 201 -2.47 -6.93 15.59
CA LEU A 201 -2.18 -6.56 14.22
C LEU A 201 -1.73 -5.10 14.12
N ASN A 202 -0.71 -4.84 13.29
CA ASN A 202 -0.42 -3.51 12.79
C ASN A 202 -1.45 -3.12 11.73
N ILE A 203 -1.69 -1.83 11.58
CA ILE A 203 -2.76 -1.33 10.72
C ILE A 203 -2.21 -0.29 9.75
N ASN A 204 -2.21 -0.64 8.48
CA ASN A 204 -2.01 0.29 7.38
C ASN A 204 -3.36 0.63 6.74
N ALA A 205 -3.42 1.74 6.02
CA ALA A 205 -4.58 2.14 5.24
C ALA A 205 -4.12 2.70 3.89
N GLY A 206 -4.82 2.32 2.84
CA GLY A 206 -4.49 2.74 1.49
C GLY A 206 -5.69 2.71 0.56
N HIS A 207 -5.53 3.33 -0.59
CA HIS A 207 -6.49 3.50 -1.67
C HIS A 207 -7.45 4.69 -1.48
N ASP A 208 -7.48 5.58 -2.49
CA ASP A 208 -8.37 6.75 -2.60
C ASP A 208 -8.28 7.78 -1.46
N LEU A 209 -7.21 7.73 -0.64
CA LEU A 209 -6.94 8.76 0.36
C LEU A 209 -6.48 10.05 -0.29
N ASN A 210 -7.02 11.18 0.20
CA ASN A 210 -6.74 12.53 -0.29
C ASN A 210 -6.80 13.57 0.86
N LEU A 211 -6.50 14.84 0.56
CA LEU A 211 -6.48 15.93 1.56
C LEU A 211 -7.83 16.15 2.28
N LEU A 212 -8.96 15.69 1.69
CA LEU A 212 -10.29 15.89 2.29
C LEU A 212 -10.65 14.78 3.29
N ASN A 213 -10.28 13.53 2.99
CA ASN A 213 -10.71 12.37 3.79
C ASN A 213 -9.65 11.89 4.79
N LEU A 214 -8.37 12.17 4.56
CA LEU A 214 -7.25 11.70 5.38
C LEU A 214 -7.34 12.10 6.85
N LYS A 215 -7.84 13.33 7.14
CA LYS A 215 -8.01 13.82 8.51
C LYS A 215 -8.91 12.92 9.37
N TYR A 216 -9.96 12.34 8.79
CA TYR A 216 -10.87 11.46 9.52
C TYR A 216 -10.20 10.15 9.95
N LEU A 217 -9.23 9.65 9.17
CA LEU A 217 -8.40 8.52 9.58
C LEU A 217 -7.37 8.90 10.64
N LYS A 218 -6.75 10.08 10.48
CA LYS A 218 -5.80 10.62 11.47
C LYS A 218 -6.46 10.77 12.84
N ASP A 219 -7.68 11.29 12.89
CA ASP A 219 -8.42 11.54 14.13
C ASP A 219 -8.79 10.25 14.89
N LEU A 220 -8.77 9.09 14.23
CA LEU A 220 -8.99 7.79 14.88
C LEU A 220 -7.82 7.36 15.77
N ASP A 221 -6.59 7.80 15.47
CA ASP A 221 -5.34 7.47 16.17
C ASP A 221 -5.08 5.95 16.33
N LEU A 222 -5.51 5.17 15.34
CA LEU A 222 -5.41 3.70 15.33
C LEU A 222 -4.56 3.17 14.18
N ILE A 223 -4.24 4.02 13.19
CA ILE A 223 -3.53 3.64 11.97
C ILE A 223 -2.04 3.89 12.13
N ASP A 224 -1.22 2.89 11.84
CA ASP A 224 0.22 2.98 11.95
C ASP A 224 0.82 3.68 10.72
N GLU A 225 0.29 3.39 9.51
CA GLU A 225 0.81 3.92 8.26
C GLU A 225 -0.30 4.15 7.23
N VAL A 226 -0.12 5.16 6.38
CA VAL A 226 -0.93 5.36 5.17
C VAL A 226 -0.08 5.29 3.91
N SER A 227 -0.59 4.59 2.88
CA SER A 227 0.01 4.51 1.54
C SER A 227 -0.83 5.35 0.57
N ILE A 228 -0.23 6.44 0.01
CA ILE A 228 -0.95 7.38 -0.84
C ILE A 228 -0.18 7.61 -2.14
N GLY A 229 -0.85 7.46 -3.28
CA GLY A 229 -0.22 7.64 -4.59
C GLY A 229 -1.02 8.50 -5.56
N HIS A 230 -2.21 8.07 -5.95
CA HIS A 230 -2.98 8.72 -6.99
C HIS A 230 -3.30 10.19 -6.66
N ALA A 231 -3.82 10.45 -5.47
CA ALA A 231 -4.19 11.79 -5.04
C ALA A 231 -2.98 12.75 -4.97
N ILE A 232 -1.80 12.26 -4.59
CA ILE A 232 -0.56 13.06 -4.60
C ILE A 232 -0.27 13.63 -6.00
N VAL A 233 -0.40 12.80 -7.04
CA VAL A 233 -0.14 13.25 -8.41
C VAL A 233 -1.21 14.23 -8.90
N VAL A 234 -2.49 13.96 -8.57
CA VAL A 234 -3.60 14.86 -8.91
C VAL A 234 -3.44 16.22 -8.22
N ASP A 235 -3.16 16.23 -6.92
CA ASP A 235 -2.97 17.47 -6.15
C ASP A 235 -1.72 18.23 -6.60
N ALA A 236 -0.66 17.51 -7.00
CA ALA A 236 0.56 18.13 -7.53
C ALA A 236 0.36 18.90 -8.84
N LEU A 237 -0.68 18.60 -9.62
CA LEU A 237 -1.06 19.42 -10.78
C LEU A 237 -1.53 20.83 -10.37
N ASN A 238 -2.04 20.98 -9.16
CA ASN A 238 -2.53 22.27 -8.64
C ASN A 238 -1.48 22.98 -7.79
N PHE A 239 -0.70 22.25 -6.97
CA PHE A 239 0.18 22.83 -5.94
C PHE A 239 1.67 22.65 -6.25
N GLY A 240 2.03 21.80 -7.25
CA GLY A 240 3.38 21.29 -7.41
C GLY A 240 3.68 20.17 -6.42
N PHE A 241 4.69 19.32 -6.73
CA PHE A 241 4.96 18.09 -5.98
C PHE A 241 5.36 18.36 -4.52
N ASP A 242 6.32 19.24 -4.30
CA ASP A 242 6.89 19.48 -2.95
C ASP A 242 5.85 20.04 -1.98
N ASP A 243 5.05 21.00 -2.42
CA ASP A 243 4.01 21.61 -1.57
C ASP A 243 2.85 20.63 -1.34
N THR A 244 2.58 19.73 -2.29
CA THR A 244 1.62 18.64 -2.08
C THR A 244 2.12 17.70 -0.98
N ILE A 245 3.35 17.21 -1.06
CA ILE A 245 3.91 16.31 -0.04
C ILE A 245 3.85 16.97 1.36
N LYS A 246 4.22 18.25 1.47
CA LYS A 246 4.14 18.99 2.76
C LYS A 246 2.71 19.04 3.30
N LYS A 247 1.71 19.32 2.45
CA LYS A 247 0.29 19.34 2.88
C LYS A 247 -0.18 18.00 3.46
N TYR A 248 0.25 16.88 2.85
CA TYR A 248 -0.06 15.55 3.39
C TYR A 248 0.68 15.29 4.70
N ILE A 249 1.96 15.64 4.79
CA ILE A 249 2.74 15.54 6.03
C ILE A 249 2.11 16.37 7.16
N ASP A 250 1.65 17.58 6.87
CA ASP A 250 1.00 18.44 7.85
C ASP A 250 -0.27 17.79 8.45
N ILE A 251 -1.05 17.08 7.64
CA ILE A 251 -2.22 16.33 8.13
C ILE A 251 -1.79 15.11 8.95
N ILE A 252 -0.79 14.35 8.46
CA ILE A 252 -0.38 13.07 9.04
C ILE A 252 0.36 13.25 10.35
N LYS A 253 1.24 14.25 10.45
CA LYS A 253 2.17 14.46 11.57
C LYS A 253 1.80 15.67 12.46
N GLY A 254 0.93 16.57 11.99
CA GLY A 254 0.38 17.68 12.77
C GLY A 254 -0.75 17.22 13.66
#